data_ffc44357f2520f97dfcd55e0a6fee558
#
_entry.id   ffc44357f2520f97dfcd55e0a6fee558
#
_cell.length_a   1.000
_cell.length_b   1.000
_cell.length_c   1.000
_cell.angle_alpha   90.00
_cell.angle_beta   90.00
_cell.angle_gamma   90.00
#
_symmetry.space_group_name_H-M   'P 1'
#
loop_
_entity.id
_entity.type
_entity.pdbx_description
1 polymer ?
#
loop_
_entity_poly.entity_id
_entity_poly.type
_entity_poly.pdbx_seq_one_letter_code
_entity_poly.pdbx_strand_id
1 'polypeptide(L)'
;MAKFKAIVRYQRPDGYYGVYIRVAHNKKTRYIKTDKVVNSKGIDKTNAVTDPFVLKYCANKIAKFVEMLNQQNVENWDVNEVIDFLLKGTSDVCFSDYAREYQSKMIQEGHARNARTYELAYENLERYIGTTKVMFSHLTSTVITRWIESLSHTARAKEQYPVCVRQIYKQALLDYNDYDAGIIRITNNPWPKVKIPKADTSEHKAISMEDCRAFFYAPIPESDRKQPLTELGHDVAMLILCLAGINTIDLYYAEKRHYHDNIIGYERRKTRKARADNAWFEIRVPDIVKPIVEKYLDTSNSEYLFNFHSRHSSQDSFNANVNIGIRQICENVLNMKHEDAYSGYTFRHT
;
A
#
# COMPACT_ATOMS: atom_id res chain seq x y z
N MET A 1 -22.43 -8.10 -36.16
CA MET A 1 -21.97 -6.80 -35.62
C MET A 1 -23.18 -6.03 -35.09
N ALA A 2 -23.03 -5.36 -33.95
CA ALA A 2 -24.10 -4.58 -33.35
C ALA A 2 -24.44 -3.33 -34.18
N LYS A 3 -25.74 -3.00 -34.31
CA LYS A 3 -26.25 -1.81 -35.01
C LYS A 3 -26.81 -0.82 -33.99
N PHE A 4 -26.51 0.47 -34.17
CA PHE A 4 -26.92 1.54 -33.27
C PHE A 4 -27.81 2.56 -34.00
N LYS A 5 -28.81 3.10 -33.29
CA LYS A 5 -29.65 4.19 -33.78
C LYS A 5 -30.16 5.05 -32.62
N ALA A 6 -30.07 6.40 -32.72
CA ALA A 6 -30.68 7.32 -31.77
C ALA A 6 -32.20 7.39 -32.02
N ILE A 7 -33.00 7.09 -31.00
CA ILE A 7 -34.45 7.08 -31.09
C ILE A 7 -35.11 7.63 -29.83
N VAL A 8 -36.39 7.93 -29.91
CA VAL A 8 -37.25 8.20 -28.74
C VAL A 8 -38.23 7.05 -28.52
N ARG A 9 -38.74 6.87 -27.29
CA ARG A 9 -39.67 5.78 -26.96
C ARG A 9 -40.96 6.27 -26.33
N TYR A 10 -40.91 7.08 -25.32
CA TYR A 10 -42.07 7.52 -24.54
C TYR A 10 -42.05 9.03 -24.38
N GLN A 11 -43.27 9.62 -24.48
CA GLN A 11 -43.46 11.00 -24.12
C GLN A 11 -43.52 11.12 -22.59
N ARG A 12 -42.83 12.09 -22.06
CA ARG A 12 -42.84 12.42 -20.66
C ARG A 12 -44.04 13.31 -20.31
N PRO A 13 -44.42 13.41 -19.01
CA PRO A 13 -45.51 14.30 -18.59
C PRO A 13 -45.29 15.78 -18.94
N ASP A 14 -44.03 16.19 -19.08
CA ASP A 14 -43.60 17.52 -19.48
C ASP A 14 -43.67 17.81 -20.99
N GLY A 15 -44.17 16.85 -21.76
CA GLY A 15 -44.34 16.96 -23.22
C GLY A 15 -43.07 16.64 -24.05
N TYR A 16 -41.91 16.45 -23.39
CA TYR A 16 -40.68 16.04 -24.06
C TYR A 16 -40.58 14.53 -24.21
N TYR A 17 -39.67 14.08 -25.05
CA TYR A 17 -39.37 12.67 -25.28
C TYR A 17 -37.98 12.31 -24.79
N GLY A 18 -37.88 11.24 -24.01
CA GLY A 18 -36.57 10.72 -23.58
C GLY A 18 -35.82 10.07 -24.76
N VAL A 19 -34.55 10.39 -24.90
CA VAL A 19 -33.72 9.88 -25.99
C VAL A 19 -32.99 8.61 -25.55
N TYR A 20 -33.00 7.61 -26.44
CA TYR A 20 -32.35 6.31 -26.24
C TYR A 20 -31.44 5.98 -27.42
N ILE A 21 -30.38 5.25 -27.16
CA ILE A 21 -29.59 4.57 -28.20
C ILE A 21 -30.13 3.14 -28.29
N ARG A 22 -30.77 2.81 -29.42
CA ARG A 22 -31.20 1.44 -29.76
C ARG A 22 -29.96 0.65 -30.15
N VAL A 23 -29.75 -0.50 -29.51
CA VAL A 23 -28.71 -1.48 -29.83
C VAL A 23 -29.38 -2.74 -30.36
N ALA A 24 -29.06 -3.14 -31.57
CA ALA A 24 -29.55 -4.37 -32.18
C ALA A 24 -28.37 -5.30 -32.48
N HIS A 25 -28.38 -6.52 -31.90
CA HIS A 25 -27.36 -7.54 -32.07
C HIS A 25 -27.99 -8.93 -32.05
N ASN A 26 -27.56 -9.83 -32.96
CA ASN A 26 -28.05 -11.21 -33.08
C ASN A 26 -29.58 -11.32 -33.01
N LYS A 27 -30.28 -10.55 -33.88
CA LYS A 27 -31.77 -10.49 -34.01
C LYS A 27 -32.51 -9.99 -32.75
N LYS A 28 -31.83 -9.62 -31.68
CA LYS A 28 -32.39 -9.04 -30.45
C LYS A 28 -32.11 -7.54 -30.37
N THR A 29 -32.98 -6.81 -29.67
CA THR A 29 -32.87 -5.35 -29.54
C THR A 29 -32.99 -4.94 -28.06
N ARG A 30 -32.15 -3.99 -27.63
CA ARG A 30 -32.17 -3.34 -26.33
C ARG A 30 -31.95 -1.84 -26.48
N TYR A 31 -32.12 -1.09 -25.40
CA TYR A 31 -32.07 0.37 -25.41
C TYR A 31 -31.24 0.90 -24.25
N ILE A 32 -30.28 1.76 -24.56
CA ILE A 32 -29.48 2.49 -23.57
C ILE A 32 -30.13 3.87 -23.42
N LYS A 33 -30.58 4.20 -22.20
CA LYS A 33 -31.13 5.53 -21.88
C LYS A 33 -30.02 6.57 -21.91
N THR A 34 -30.31 7.75 -22.45
CA THR A 34 -29.45 8.91 -22.39
C THR A 34 -30.03 9.94 -21.41
N ASP A 35 -29.23 10.96 -21.05
CA ASP A 35 -29.66 12.13 -20.30
C ASP A 35 -30.36 13.20 -21.16
N LYS A 36 -30.49 12.98 -22.46
CA LYS A 36 -31.04 13.94 -23.41
C LYS A 36 -32.54 13.74 -23.60
N VAL A 37 -33.21 14.84 -23.90
CA VAL A 37 -34.63 14.89 -24.26
C VAL A 37 -34.80 15.75 -25.53
N VAL A 38 -35.85 15.49 -26.28
CA VAL A 38 -36.23 16.28 -27.45
C VAL A 38 -37.72 16.59 -27.40
N ASN A 39 -38.12 17.67 -28.06
CA ASN A 39 -39.53 17.98 -28.31
C ASN A 39 -40.06 17.30 -29.60
N SER A 40 -41.34 17.44 -29.87
CA SER A 40 -41.96 16.82 -31.07
C SER A 40 -41.38 17.26 -32.41
N LYS A 41 -40.75 18.46 -32.50
CA LYS A 41 -40.09 18.96 -33.70
C LYS A 41 -38.74 18.28 -33.98
N GLY A 42 -38.12 17.73 -32.95
CA GLY A 42 -36.81 17.05 -33.02
C GLY A 42 -36.90 15.55 -33.31
N ILE A 43 -38.04 15.07 -33.84
CA ILE A 43 -38.34 13.65 -34.06
C ILE A 43 -38.96 13.47 -35.45
N ASP A 44 -38.61 12.42 -36.18
CA ASP A 44 -39.25 12.00 -37.40
C ASP A 44 -40.43 11.03 -37.18
N LYS A 45 -41.16 10.72 -38.26
CA LYS A 45 -42.27 9.75 -38.24
C LYS A 45 -41.87 8.32 -37.80
N THR A 46 -40.59 8.02 -37.77
CA THR A 46 -40.05 6.71 -37.36
C THR A 46 -39.53 6.72 -35.93
N ASN A 47 -39.80 7.80 -35.15
CA ASN A 47 -39.28 8.05 -33.84
C ASN A 47 -37.73 8.16 -33.79
N ALA A 48 -37.09 8.46 -34.91
CA ALA A 48 -35.65 8.77 -34.90
C ALA A 48 -35.44 10.22 -34.50
N VAL A 49 -34.33 10.47 -33.80
CA VAL A 49 -33.93 11.81 -33.35
C VAL A 49 -33.42 12.58 -34.57
N THR A 50 -33.98 13.78 -34.80
CA THR A 50 -33.56 14.71 -35.87
C THR A 50 -33.00 16.02 -35.36
N ASP A 51 -33.16 16.32 -34.07
CA ASP A 51 -32.54 17.50 -33.44
C ASP A 51 -31.02 17.46 -33.63
N PRO A 52 -30.37 18.48 -34.25
CA PRO A 52 -28.97 18.43 -34.60
C PRO A 52 -28.03 18.32 -33.41
N PHE A 53 -28.34 18.97 -32.28
CA PHE A 53 -27.50 18.97 -31.08
C PHE A 53 -27.54 17.60 -30.40
N VAL A 54 -28.76 17.06 -30.25
CA VAL A 54 -28.94 15.75 -29.61
C VAL A 54 -28.43 14.63 -30.51
N LEU A 55 -28.60 14.78 -31.84
CA LEU A 55 -28.08 13.83 -32.82
C LEU A 55 -26.55 13.79 -32.80
N LYS A 56 -25.87 14.95 -32.72
CA LYS A 56 -24.41 15.03 -32.57
C LYS A 56 -23.93 14.38 -31.28
N TYR A 57 -24.63 14.61 -30.18
CA TYR A 57 -24.33 13.96 -28.91
C TYR A 57 -24.46 12.41 -29.03
N CYS A 58 -25.55 11.93 -29.58
CA CYS A 58 -25.77 10.49 -29.78
C CYS A 58 -24.74 9.89 -30.74
N ALA A 59 -24.39 10.59 -31.83
CA ALA A 59 -23.38 10.15 -32.78
C ALA A 59 -22.02 9.95 -32.13
N ASN A 60 -21.57 10.92 -31.29
CA ASN A 60 -20.33 10.82 -30.57
C ASN A 60 -20.35 9.62 -29.58
N LYS A 61 -21.47 9.38 -28.91
CA LYS A 61 -21.61 8.25 -28.00
C LYS A 61 -21.63 6.92 -28.73
N ILE A 62 -22.30 6.85 -29.86
CA ILE A 62 -22.33 5.67 -30.75
C ILE A 62 -20.93 5.40 -31.33
N ALA A 63 -20.19 6.44 -31.73
CA ALA A 63 -18.80 6.27 -32.20
C ALA A 63 -17.92 5.61 -31.16
N LYS A 64 -18.00 6.05 -29.88
CA LYS A 64 -17.30 5.40 -28.76
C LYS A 64 -17.73 3.94 -28.57
N PHE A 65 -19.02 3.65 -28.65
CA PHE A 65 -19.52 2.28 -28.53
C PHE A 65 -19.01 1.38 -29.65
N VAL A 66 -18.98 1.88 -30.88
CA VAL A 66 -18.42 1.15 -32.02
C VAL A 66 -16.94 0.90 -31.84
N GLU A 67 -16.17 1.89 -31.37
CA GLU A 67 -14.74 1.76 -31.08
C GLU A 67 -14.49 0.69 -29.99
N MET A 68 -15.26 0.70 -28.91
CA MET A 68 -15.18 -0.31 -27.86
C MET A 68 -15.46 -1.71 -28.38
N LEU A 69 -16.50 -1.88 -29.20
CA LEU A 69 -16.87 -3.20 -29.75
C LEU A 69 -15.92 -3.69 -30.84
N ASN A 70 -15.27 -2.79 -31.57
CA ASN A 70 -14.27 -3.17 -32.59
C ASN A 70 -13.01 -3.80 -31.98
N GLN A 71 -12.77 -3.59 -30.68
CA GLN A 71 -11.67 -4.19 -29.94
C GLN A 71 -12.03 -5.58 -29.38
N GLN A 72 -13.25 -6.08 -29.62
CA GLN A 72 -13.81 -7.30 -29.03
C GLN A 72 -14.27 -8.28 -30.10
N ASN A 73 -14.17 -9.57 -29.84
CA ASN A 73 -14.85 -10.58 -30.62
C ASN A 73 -16.28 -10.80 -30.07
N VAL A 74 -17.25 -10.03 -30.60
CA VAL A 74 -18.64 -10.00 -30.11
C VAL A 74 -19.58 -10.96 -30.87
N GLU A 75 -19.05 -11.82 -31.76
CA GLU A 75 -19.90 -12.65 -32.63
C GLU A 75 -20.85 -13.57 -31.84
N ASN A 76 -20.36 -14.14 -30.75
CA ASN A 76 -21.09 -15.07 -29.91
C ASN A 76 -21.85 -14.40 -28.75
N TRP A 77 -21.75 -13.09 -28.61
CA TRP A 77 -22.39 -12.38 -27.50
C TRP A 77 -23.90 -12.22 -27.76
N ASP A 78 -24.70 -12.25 -26.71
CA ASP A 78 -26.06 -11.78 -26.78
C ASP A 78 -26.15 -10.25 -26.66
N VAL A 79 -27.33 -9.69 -26.90
CA VAL A 79 -27.54 -8.23 -26.85
C VAL A 79 -27.38 -7.69 -25.41
N ASN A 80 -27.63 -8.49 -24.38
CA ASN A 80 -27.47 -8.06 -22.99
C ASN A 80 -25.97 -7.99 -22.62
N GLU A 81 -25.19 -8.97 -23.04
CA GLU A 81 -23.74 -8.97 -22.90
C GLU A 81 -23.09 -7.75 -23.57
N VAL A 82 -23.57 -7.43 -24.81
CA VAL A 82 -23.13 -6.21 -25.50
C VAL A 82 -23.46 -4.95 -24.67
N ILE A 83 -24.70 -4.84 -24.16
CA ILE A 83 -25.10 -3.68 -23.36
C ILE A 83 -24.34 -3.61 -22.05
N ASP A 84 -24.20 -4.71 -21.36
CA ASP A 84 -23.46 -4.78 -20.11
C ASP A 84 -22.00 -4.35 -20.30
N PHE A 85 -21.37 -4.81 -21.37
CA PHE A 85 -20.03 -4.38 -21.75
C PHE A 85 -19.96 -2.87 -22.02
N LEU A 86 -20.88 -2.35 -22.86
CA LEU A 86 -20.92 -0.93 -23.21
C LEU A 86 -21.22 -0.03 -22.01
N LEU A 87 -22.06 -0.47 -21.08
CA LEU A 87 -22.39 0.29 -19.89
C LEU A 87 -21.30 0.17 -18.80
N LYS A 88 -20.74 -1.03 -18.60
CA LYS A 88 -19.63 -1.26 -17.66
C LYS A 88 -18.34 -0.60 -18.14
N GLY A 89 -18.07 -0.64 -19.45
CA GLY A 89 -16.90 0.02 -20.03
C GLY A 89 -17.01 1.56 -20.08
N THR A 90 -18.19 2.15 -19.87
CA THR A 90 -18.38 3.61 -19.74
C THR A 90 -18.40 4.11 -18.32
N SER A 91 -18.51 3.22 -17.31
CA SER A 91 -18.35 3.60 -15.92
C SER A 91 -16.87 3.69 -15.60
N ASP A 92 -16.39 4.89 -15.37
CA ASP A 92 -15.04 5.10 -14.87
C ASP A 92 -14.90 4.38 -13.52
N VAL A 93 -13.87 3.56 -13.37
CA VAL A 93 -13.62 2.81 -12.14
C VAL A 93 -13.04 3.75 -11.10
N CYS A 94 -13.56 3.73 -9.88
CA CYS A 94 -13.05 4.55 -8.80
C CYS A 94 -11.76 3.93 -8.23
N PHE A 95 -10.64 4.64 -8.40
CA PHE A 95 -9.36 4.25 -7.82
C PHE A 95 -9.39 4.28 -6.30
N SER A 96 -10.02 5.31 -5.70
CA SER A 96 -10.10 5.46 -4.24
C SER A 96 -10.81 4.30 -3.57
N ASP A 97 -11.93 3.85 -4.13
CA ASP A 97 -12.69 2.72 -3.58
C ASP A 97 -11.89 1.43 -3.68
N TYR A 98 -11.27 1.18 -4.84
CA TYR A 98 -10.39 0.03 -5.04
C TYR A 98 -9.18 0.05 -4.10
N ALA A 99 -8.57 1.22 -3.87
CA ALA A 99 -7.43 1.34 -2.96
C ALA A 99 -7.79 0.95 -1.51
N ARG A 100 -8.99 1.31 -1.04
CA ARG A 100 -9.52 0.91 0.26
C ARG A 100 -9.79 -0.59 0.35
N GLU A 101 -10.35 -1.18 -0.71
CA GLU A 101 -10.54 -2.63 -0.79
C GLU A 101 -9.21 -3.38 -0.76
N TYR A 102 -8.23 -2.92 -1.52
CA TYR A 102 -6.87 -3.47 -1.55
C TYR A 102 -6.21 -3.42 -0.17
N GLN A 103 -6.30 -2.27 0.54
CA GLN A 103 -5.82 -2.11 1.91
C GLN A 103 -6.52 -3.09 2.87
N SER A 104 -7.84 -3.19 2.81
CA SER A 104 -8.62 -4.09 3.67
C SER A 104 -8.21 -5.54 3.49
N LYS A 105 -7.97 -5.98 2.25
CA LYS A 105 -7.45 -7.32 1.93
C LYS A 105 -6.07 -7.54 2.54
N MET A 106 -5.16 -6.57 2.44
CA MET A 106 -3.84 -6.67 3.06
C MET A 106 -3.91 -6.84 4.59
N ILE A 107 -4.87 -6.17 5.25
CA ILE A 107 -5.09 -6.31 6.70
C ILE A 107 -5.58 -7.72 7.03
N GLN A 108 -6.55 -8.25 6.28
CA GLN A 108 -7.06 -9.61 6.45
C GLN A 108 -5.97 -10.68 6.25
N GLU A 109 -5.03 -10.44 5.35
CA GLU A 109 -3.86 -11.29 5.09
C GLU A 109 -2.75 -11.14 6.16
N GLY A 110 -2.96 -10.33 7.20
CA GLY A 110 -1.99 -10.13 8.31
C GLY A 110 -0.90 -9.11 8.00
N HIS A 111 -1.07 -8.27 6.98
CA HIS A 111 -0.10 -7.27 6.54
C HIS A 111 -0.45 -5.84 7.01
N ALA A 112 -1.07 -5.68 8.18
CA ALA A 112 -1.60 -4.41 8.69
C ALA A 112 -0.58 -3.25 8.68
N ARG A 113 0.69 -3.50 9.06
CA ARG A 113 1.75 -2.47 9.05
C ARG A 113 2.04 -1.96 7.65
N ASN A 114 2.07 -2.86 6.68
CA ASN A 114 2.29 -2.51 5.28
C ASN A 114 1.06 -1.79 4.70
N ALA A 115 -0.16 -2.29 5.01
CA ALA A 115 -1.43 -1.69 4.62
C ALA A 115 -1.53 -0.21 5.05
N ARG A 116 -1.01 0.15 6.25
CA ARG A 116 -0.95 1.55 6.69
C ARG A 116 -0.10 2.45 5.78
N THR A 117 0.98 1.91 5.21
CA THR A 117 1.82 2.66 4.26
C THR A 117 1.07 2.94 2.95
N TYR A 118 0.31 1.95 2.46
CA TYR A 118 -0.53 2.12 1.28
C TYR A 118 -1.66 3.13 1.52
N GLU A 119 -2.27 3.10 2.71
CA GLU A 119 -3.27 4.07 3.14
C GLU A 119 -2.73 5.50 3.08
N LEU A 120 -1.59 5.75 3.72
CA LEU A 120 -0.95 7.07 3.68
C LEU A 120 -0.63 7.54 2.26
N ALA A 121 -0.28 6.61 1.37
CA ALA A 121 0.05 6.92 -0.01
C ALA A 121 -1.17 7.34 -0.82
N TYR A 122 -2.27 6.57 -0.78
CA TYR A 122 -3.46 6.95 -1.55
C TYR A 122 -4.20 8.14 -0.95
N GLU A 123 -4.24 8.31 0.38
CA GLU A 123 -4.79 9.51 1.03
C GLU A 123 -3.99 10.77 0.68
N ASN A 124 -2.67 10.65 0.56
CA ASN A 124 -1.83 11.77 0.11
C ASN A 124 -2.15 12.16 -1.34
N LEU A 125 -2.36 11.18 -2.22
CA LEU A 125 -2.78 11.42 -3.59
C LEU A 125 -4.18 12.07 -3.66
N GLU A 126 -5.14 11.58 -2.87
CA GLU A 126 -6.49 12.15 -2.76
C GLU A 126 -6.45 13.63 -2.33
N ARG A 127 -5.65 13.94 -1.32
CA ARG A 127 -5.44 15.34 -0.86
C ARG A 127 -4.81 16.20 -1.94
N TYR A 128 -3.86 15.68 -2.70
CA TYR A 128 -3.24 16.40 -3.79
C TYR A 128 -4.23 16.71 -4.92
N ILE A 129 -5.09 15.75 -5.28
CA ILE A 129 -6.12 15.92 -6.32
C ILE A 129 -7.31 16.75 -5.80
N GLY A 130 -7.53 16.82 -4.48
CA GLY A 130 -8.62 17.58 -3.86
C GLY A 130 -9.95 16.82 -3.78
N THR A 131 -9.95 15.49 -3.89
CA THR A 131 -11.14 14.66 -3.78
C THR A 131 -10.84 13.28 -3.21
N THR A 132 -11.77 12.73 -2.43
CA THR A 132 -11.73 11.36 -1.90
C THR A 132 -12.34 10.32 -2.86
N LYS A 133 -12.77 10.76 -4.05
CA LYS A 133 -13.28 9.90 -5.13
C LYS A 133 -12.46 10.11 -6.41
N VAL A 134 -11.21 9.68 -6.36
CA VAL A 134 -10.31 9.71 -7.52
C VAL A 134 -10.69 8.58 -8.47
N MET A 135 -10.95 8.90 -9.73
CA MET A 135 -11.22 7.92 -10.77
C MET A 135 -9.92 7.51 -11.47
N PHE A 136 -9.86 6.31 -12.04
CA PHE A 136 -8.68 5.88 -12.80
C PHE A 136 -8.38 6.82 -13.97
N SER A 137 -9.40 7.38 -14.63
CA SER A 137 -9.24 8.36 -15.71
C SER A 137 -8.56 9.67 -15.28
N HIS A 138 -8.69 10.05 -13.99
CA HIS A 138 -7.99 11.24 -13.44
C HIS A 138 -6.47 11.02 -13.30
N LEU A 139 -6.04 9.75 -13.20
CA LEU A 139 -4.64 9.39 -12.97
C LEU A 139 -3.87 9.35 -14.29
N THR A 140 -3.66 10.52 -14.89
CA THR A 140 -2.81 10.67 -16.08
C THR A 140 -1.34 10.76 -15.70
N SER A 141 -0.44 10.49 -16.65
CA SER A 141 1.01 10.62 -16.42
C SER A 141 1.40 12.04 -15.95
N THR A 142 0.74 13.06 -16.47
CA THR A 142 0.97 14.47 -16.06
C THR A 142 0.55 14.71 -14.62
N VAL A 143 -0.62 14.23 -14.20
CA VAL A 143 -1.11 14.37 -12.82
C VAL A 143 -0.19 13.65 -11.85
N ILE A 144 0.17 12.40 -12.14
CA ILE A 144 1.06 11.61 -11.29
C ILE A 144 2.47 12.23 -11.20
N THR A 145 3.02 12.71 -12.32
CA THR A 145 4.34 13.36 -12.30
C THR A 145 4.34 14.59 -11.41
N ARG A 146 3.34 15.47 -11.56
CA ARG A 146 3.22 16.68 -10.72
C ARG A 146 2.99 16.34 -9.24
N TRP A 147 2.21 15.30 -8.95
CA TRP A 147 2.07 14.81 -7.58
C TRP A 147 3.41 14.33 -7.00
N ILE A 148 4.20 13.57 -7.75
CA ILE A 148 5.53 13.12 -7.34
C ILE A 148 6.46 14.32 -7.10
N GLU A 149 6.42 15.33 -7.98
CA GLU A 149 7.18 16.57 -7.82
C GLU A 149 6.82 17.29 -6.51
N SER A 150 5.55 17.29 -6.11
CA SER A 150 5.12 17.87 -4.82
C SER A 150 5.70 17.16 -3.61
N LEU A 151 6.18 15.91 -3.75
CA LEU A 151 6.83 15.12 -2.71
C LEU A 151 8.36 15.26 -2.71
N SER A 152 8.94 16.05 -3.60
CA SER A 152 10.41 16.15 -3.82
C SER A 152 11.21 16.52 -2.56
N HIS A 153 10.62 17.29 -1.65
CA HIS A 153 11.21 17.72 -0.38
C HIS A 153 11.18 16.64 0.72
N THR A 154 10.51 15.51 0.49
CA THR A 154 10.43 14.43 1.47
C THR A 154 11.56 13.43 1.27
N ALA A 155 12.14 12.91 2.37
CA ALA A 155 13.24 11.95 2.31
C ALA A 155 12.82 10.59 1.71
N ARG A 156 11.68 10.06 2.15
CA ARG A 156 11.21 8.70 1.78
C ARG A 156 9.90 8.68 1.00
N ALA A 157 8.97 9.57 1.31
CA ALA A 157 7.63 9.55 0.71
C ALA A 157 7.66 9.75 -0.80
N LYS A 158 8.62 10.51 -1.34
CA LYS A 158 8.83 10.75 -2.78
C LYS A 158 9.03 9.46 -3.59
N GLU A 159 9.57 8.40 -2.99
CA GLU A 159 9.68 7.09 -3.61
C GLU A 159 8.55 6.17 -3.17
N GLN A 160 8.31 6.07 -1.86
CA GLN A 160 7.45 5.07 -1.26
C GLN A 160 5.99 5.22 -1.67
N TYR A 161 5.46 6.46 -1.68
CA TYR A 161 4.06 6.69 -2.02
C TYR A 161 3.74 6.38 -3.49
N PRO A 162 4.52 6.87 -4.47
CA PRO A 162 4.31 6.49 -5.86
C PRO A 162 4.45 4.99 -6.12
N VAL A 163 5.37 4.30 -5.43
CA VAL A 163 5.50 2.84 -5.53
C VAL A 163 4.24 2.14 -5.02
N CYS A 164 3.68 2.56 -3.87
CA CYS A 164 2.43 2.00 -3.34
C CYS A 164 1.26 2.24 -4.29
N VAL A 165 1.06 3.46 -4.77
CA VAL A 165 -0.02 3.80 -5.71
C VAL A 165 0.14 3.03 -7.02
N ARG A 166 1.37 2.89 -7.54
CA ARG A 166 1.64 2.07 -8.73
C ARG A 166 1.30 0.60 -8.53
N GLN A 167 1.55 0.05 -7.34
CA GLN A 167 1.22 -1.34 -7.03
C GLN A 167 -0.30 -1.55 -6.96
N ILE A 168 -1.04 -0.65 -6.30
CA ILE A 168 -2.51 -0.66 -6.31
C ILE A 168 -3.03 -0.61 -7.76
N TYR A 169 -2.50 0.31 -8.55
CA TYR A 169 -2.88 0.50 -9.94
C TYR A 169 -2.63 -0.77 -10.78
N LYS A 170 -1.45 -1.37 -10.62
CA LYS A 170 -1.07 -2.61 -11.31
C LYS A 170 -2.03 -3.75 -10.96
N GLN A 171 -2.37 -3.91 -9.68
CA GLN A 171 -3.30 -4.94 -9.26
C GLN A 171 -4.71 -4.69 -9.82
N ALA A 172 -5.17 -3.44 -9.81
CA ALA A 172 -6.46 -3.08 -10.41
C ALA A 172 -6.54 -3.40 -11.91
N LEU A 173 -5.45 -3.19 -12.65
CA LEU A 173 -5.39 -3.61 -14.06
C LEU A 173 -5.58 -5.12 -14.23
N LEU A 174 -5.02 -5.93 -13.31
CA LEU A 174 -5.19 -7.39 -13.36
C LEU A 174 -6.61 -7.82 -12.95
N ASP A 175 -7.23 -7.13 -12.00
CA ASP A 175 -8.55 -7.51 -11.47
C ASP A 175 -9.71 -7.03 -12.37
N TYR A 176 -9.53 -5.91 -13.07
CA TYR A 176 -10.59 -5.31 -13.89
C TYR A 176 -10.43 -5.54 -15.39
N ASN A 177 -9.24 -5.84 -15.87
CA ASN A 177 -8.99 -6.11 -17.28
C ASN A 177 -8.74 -7.61 -17.48
N ASP A 178 -9.44 -8.19 -18.42
CA ASP A 178 -9.18 -9.53 -18.93
C ASP A 178 -8.69 -9.40 -20.38
N TYR A 179 -7.37 -9.47 -20.54
CA TYR A 179 -6.74 -9.28 -21.85
C TYR A 179 -7.00 -10.48 -22.80
N ASP A 180 -7.22 -11.69 -22.26
CA ASP A 180 -7.50 -12.88 -23.05
C ASP A 180 -8.94 -12.85 -23.60
N ALA A 181 -9.87 -12.38 -22.79
CA ALA A 181 -11.25 -12.12 -23.22
C ALA A 181 -11.42 -10.77 -23.92
N GLY A 182 -10.37 -9.94 -23.97
CA GLY A 182 -10.40 -8.60 -24.55
C GLY A 182 -11.22 -7.58 -23.76
N ILE A 183 -11.52 -7.84 -22.48
CA ILE A 183 -12.28 -6.94 -21.61
C ILE A 183 -11.33 -5.94 -20.97
N ILE A 184 -11.40 -4.67 -21.37
CA ILE A 184 -10.56 -3.59 -20.83
C ILE A 184 -11.46 -2.54 -20.16
N ARG A 185 -11.50 -2.54 -18.83
CA ARG A 185 -12.26 -1.56 -18.01
C ARG A 185 -11.43 -0.33 -17.65
N ILE A 186 -10.13 -0.51 -17.37
CA ILE A 186 -9.18 0.56 -17.12
C ILE A 186 -8.31 0.69 -18.37
N THR A 187 -8.57 1.71 -19.18
CA THR A 187 -7.95 1.89 -20.49
C THR A 187 -6.63 2.65 -20.45
N ASN A 188 -6.42 3.47 -19.42
CA ASN A 188 -5.20 4.26 -19.27
C ASN A 188 -4.16 3.52 -18.42
N ASN A 189 -2.89 3.64 -18.78
CA ASN A 189 -1.77 3.24 -17.94
C ASN A 189 -0.71 4.34 -17.95
N PRO A 190 -0.68 5.20 -16.95
CA PRO A 190 0.24 6.35 -16.90
C PRO A 190 1.70 5.96 -16.58
N TRP A 191 1.91 4.84 -15.92
CA TRP A 191 3.18 4.47 -15.28
C TRP A 191 4.37 4.30 -16.22
N PRO A 192 4.24 3.83 -17.48
CA PRO A 192 5.37 3.74 -18.40
C PRO A 192 6.07 5.08 -18.68
N LYS A 193 5.35 6.20 -18.49
CA LYS A 193 5.86 7.56 -18.71
C LYS A 193 6.26 8.28 -17.42
N VAL A 194 6.08 7.63 -16.25
CA VAL A 194 6.32 8.24 -14.94
C VAL A 194 7.64 7.74 -14.37
N LYS A 195 8.53 8.67 -14.05
CA LYS A 195 9.79 8.38 -13.34
C LYS A 195 9.60 8.60 -11.84
N ILE A 196 9.80 7.55 -11.05
CA ILE A 196 9.77 7.64 -9.60
C ILE A 196 11.20 7.94 -9.10
N PRO A 197 11.41 9.00 -8.33
CA PRO A 197 12.71 9.31 -7.75
C PRO A 197 13.06 8.27 -6.66
N LYS A 198 14.34 8.11 -6.38
CA LYS A 198 14.79 7.30 -5.24
C LYS A 198 14.65 8.10 -3.95
N ALA A 199 14.37 7.38 -2.85
CA ALA A 199 14.47 7.94 -1.51
C ALA A 199 15.90 8.39 -1.21
N ASP A 200 16.02 9.36 -0.31
CA ASP A 200 17.34 9.73 0.19
C ASP A 200 17.96 8.57 0.94
N THR A 201 19.24 8.34 0.71
CA THR A 201 19.97 7.31 1.43
C THR A 201 20.07 7.76 2.88
N SER A 202 19.51 6.99 3.81
CA SER A 202 19.76 7.21 5.22
C SER A 202 21.24 6.91 5.47
N GLU A 203 21.96 7.87 6.00
CA GLU A 203 23.29 7.59 6.53
C GLU A 203 23.16 6.54 7.63
N HIS A 204 23.72 5.37 7.40
CA HIS A 204 23.87 4.36 8.44
C HIS A 204 25.01 4.79 9.33
N LYS A 205 24.67 5.37 10.47
CA LYS A 205 25.64 5.81 11.46
C LYS A 205 26.12 4.59 12.26
N ALA A 206 27.09 3.84 11.71
CA ALA A 206 27.93 3.01 12.54
C ALA A 206 28.76 3.95 13.43
N ILE A 207 28.92 3.60 14.69
CA ILE A 207 29.73 4.40 15.63
C ILE A 207 31.16 3.85 15.71
N SER A 208 32.10 4.72 16.10
CA SER A 208 33.48 4.32 16.32
C SER A 208 33.61 3.34 17.48
N MET A 209 34.69 2.58 17.51
CA MET A 209 35.00 1.70 18.67
C MET A 209 35.18 2.50 19.97
N GLU A 210 35.63 3.75 19.88
CA GLU A 210 35.77 4.65 21.02
C GLU A 210 34.39 5.06 21.56
N ASP A 211 33.49 5.50 20.69
CA ASP A 211 32.09 5.83 21.04
C ASP A 211 31.36 4.63 21.61
N CYS A 212 31.57 3.46 21.00
CA CYS A 212 31.01 2.21 21.48
C CYS A 212 31.44 1.89 22.92
N ARG A 213 32.74 2.03 23.19
CA ARG A 213 33.29 1.88 24.55
C ARG A 213 32.73 2.93 25.49
N ALA A 214 32.71 4.21 25.09
CA ALA A 214 32.13 5.28 25.87
C ALA A 214 30.69 4.98 26.29
N PHE A 215 29.86 4.45 25.38
CA PHE A 215 28.47 4.06 25.67
C PHE A 215 28.39 2.88 26.67
N PHE A 216 29.14 1.81 26.45
CA PHE A 216 29.02 0.59 27.26
C PHE A 216 29.73 0.68 28.61
N TYR A 217 30.70 1.59 28.80
CA TYR A 217 31.31 1.87 30.08
C TYR A 217 30.69 3.08 30.80
N ALA A 218 29.70 3.72 30.20
CA ALA A 218 28.97 4.80 30.85
C ALA A 218 28.24 4.29 32.10
N PRO A 219 28.25 5.04 33.21
CA PRO A 219 27.48 4.67 34.39
C PRO A 219 25.98 4.68 34.05
N ILE A 220 25.28 3.59 34.37
CA ILE A 220 23.85 3.54 34.17
C ILE A 220 23.15 4.42 35.20
N PRO A 221 22.35 5.42 34.80
CA PRO A 221 21.65 6.28 35.73
C PRO A 221 20.76 5.50 36.70
N GLU A 222 20.82 5.80 37.98
CA GLU A 222 19.91 5.24 38.97
C GLU A 222 18.45 5.61 38.64
N SER A 223 17.56 4.74 38.97
CA SER A 223 16.13 4.93 38.71
C SER A 223 15.29 4.24 39.78
N ASP A 224 14.29 4.95 40.28
CA ASP A 224 13.31 4.40 41.24
C ASP A 224 12.34 3.38 40.59
N ARG A 225 12.44 3.19 39.28
CA ARG A 225 11.65 2.19 38.58
C ARG A 225 12.16 0.80 38.85
N LYS A 226 11.26 -0.13 39.17
CA LYS A 226 11.55 -1.57 39.35
C LYS A 226 12.29 -2.18 38.15
N GLN A 227 12.17 -1.57 36.97
CA GLN A 227 12.82 -1.95 35.72
C GLN A 227 13.22 -0.69 34.96
N PRO A 228 14.44 -0.19 35.16
CA PRO A 228 14.93 1.03 34.50
C PRO A 228 15.01 0.84 32.99
N LEU A 229 14.54 1.82 32.21
CA LEU A 229 14.64 1.76 30.76
C LEU A 229 16.09 1.95 30.29
N THR A 230 16.90 2.69 31.04
CA THR A 230 18.34 2.87 30.79
C THR A 230 19.09 1.54 30.84
N GLU A 231 18.83 0.73 31.87
CA GLU A 231 19.40 -0.61 31.99
C GLU A 231 18.93 -1.53 30.86
N LEU A 232 17.64 -1.52 30.54
CA LEU A 232 17.10 -2.28 29.41
C LEU A 232 17.75 -1.84 28.08
N GLY A 233 17.87 -0.54 27.85
CA GLY A 233 18.47 0.01 26.64
C GLY A 233 19.93 -0.38 26.49
N HIS A 234 20.72 -0.28 27.58
CA HIS A 234 22.12 -0.69 27.64
C HIS A 234 22.28 -2.19 27.32
N ASP A 235 21.57 -3.03 28.05
CA ASP A 235 21.70 -4.48 27.94
C ASP A 235 21.26 -4.98 26.56
N VAL A 236 20.14 -4.47 26.03
CA VAL A 236 19.68 -4.87 24.70
C VAL A 236 20.59 -4.32 23.59
N ALA A 237 21.18 -3.13 23.76
CA ALA A 237 22.21 -2.62 22.83
C ALA A 237 23.43 -3.56 22.78
N MET A 238 23.86 -4.06 23.95
CA MET A 238 24.97 -5.03 24.04
C MET A 238 24.59 -6.37 23.38
N LEU A 239 23.37 -6.88 23.60
CA LEU A 239 22.88 -8.07 22.91
C LEU A 239 22.86 -7.85 21.38
N ILE A 240 22.38 -6.72 20.91
CA ILE A 240 22.35 -6.42 19.47
C ILE A 240 23.76 -6.44 18.89
N LEU A 241 24.71 -5.78 19.52
CA LEU A 241 26.10 -5.71 19.07
C LEU A 241 26.74 -7.10 19.05
N CYS A 242 26.68 -7.82 20.16
CA CYS A 242 27.39 -9.09 20.35
C CYS A 242 26.70 -10.29 19.67
N LEU A 243 25.42 -10.20 19.35
CA LEU A 243 24.67 -11.22 18.62
C LEU A 243 24.52 -10.87 17.11
N ALA A 244 25.61 -10.44 16.49
CA ALA A 244 25.71 -10.17 15.05
C ALA A 244 24.60 -9.25 14.50
N GLY A 245 24.23 -8.24 15.26
CA GLY A 245 23.21 -7.27 14.87
C GLY A 245 21.79 -7.86 14.83
N ILE A 246 21.44 -8.74 15.77
CA ILE A 246 20.06 -9.27 15.90
C ILE A 246 19.05 -8.13 16.03
N ASN A 247 17.89 -8.27 15.43
CA ASN A 247 16.83 -7.25 15.56
C ASN A 247 16.09 -7.40 16.89
N THR A 248 15.62 -6.28 17.45
CA THR A 248 14.77 -6.28 18.66
C THR A 248 13.54 -7.15 18.48
N ILE A 249 12.92 -7.19 17.28
CA ILE A 249 11.79 -8.08 16.99
C ILE A 249 12.18 -9.57 17.07
N ASP A 250 13.38 -9.93 16.63
CA ASP A 250 13.87 -11.30 16.65
C ASP A 250 14.22 -11.73 18.10
N LEU A 251 14.76 -10.83 18.92
CA LEU A 251 14.94 -11.00 20.37
C LEU A 251 13.58 -11.17 21.10
N TYR A 252 12.60 -10.33 20.77
CA TYR A 252 11.29 -10.35 21.41
C TYR A 252 10.56 -11.69 21.22
N TYR A 253 10.74 -12.33 20.05
CA TYR A 253 10.11 -13.59 19.68
C TYR A 253 11.06 -14.79 19.65
N ALA A 254 12.27 -14.68 20.19
CA ALA A 254 13.17 -15.83 20.34
C ALA A 254 12.51 -16.93 21.19
N GLU A 255 12.63 -18.19 20.80
CA GLU A 255 11.95 -19.31 21.43
C GLU A 255 12.92 -20.19 22.23
N LYS A 256 12.48 -20.68 23.39
CA LYS A 256 13.26 -21.57 24.28
C LYS A 256 13.74 -22.84 23.59
N ARG A 257 12.90 -23.43 22.74
CA ARG A 257 13.24 -24.66 22.00
C ARG A 257 14.42 -24.53 21.05
N HIS A 258 14.78 -23.30 20.71
CA HIS A 258 15.91 -22.97 19.82
C HIS A 258 17.13 -22.44 20.56
N TYR A 259 17.15 -22.57 21.89
CA TYR A 259 18.30 -22.19 22.73
C TYR A 259 18.92 -23.44 23.36
N HIS A 260 20.12 -23.80 22.95
CA HIS A 260 20.88 -24.95 23.44
C HIS A 260 22.39 -24.67 23.33
N ASP A 261 23.18 -25.19 24.23
CA ASP A 261 24.64 -25.08 24.21
C ASP A 261 25.18 -23.65 24.01
N ASN A 262 24.52 -22.67 24.58
CA ASN A 262 24.78 -21.25 24.38
C ASN A 262 24.66 -20.78 22.90
N ILE A 263 23.84 -21.44 22.12
CA ILE A 263 23.49 -21.03 20.77
C ILE A 263 22.01 -20.62 20.76
N ILE A 264 21.74 -19.42 20.23
CA ILE A 264 20.38 -18.93 19.98
C ILE A 264 20.07 -19.13 18.49
N GLY A 265 19.10 -19.99 18.21
CA GLY A 265 18.52 -20.17 16.89
C GLY A 265 17.27 -19.31 16.71
N TYR A 266 17.08 -18.71 15.55
CA TYR A 266 15.86 -17.96 15.22
C TYR A 266 15.64 -17.82 13.71
N GLU A 267 14.37 -17.72 13.32
CA GLU A 267 13.99 -17.31 11.96
C GLU A 267 13.89 -15.79 11.92
N ARG A 268 14.68 -15.15 11.02
CA ARG A 268 14.64 -13.70 10.87
C ARG A 268 13.28 -13.24 10.34
N ARG A 269 12.45 -12.64 11.21
CA ARG A 269 11.06 -12.31 10.91
C ARG A 269 10.85 -11.45 9.67
N LYS A 270 11.76 -10.52 9.40
CA LYS A 270 11.67 -9.63 8.22
C LYS A 270 11.76 -10.39 6.89
N THR A 271 12.48 -11.50 6.83
CA THR A 271 12.83 -12.17 5.56
C THR A 271 12.39 -13.63 5.48
N ARG A 272 11.84 -14.24 6.56
CA ARG A 272 11.49 -15.66 6.63
C ARG A 272 10.55 -16.13 5.50
N LYS A 273 9.58 -15.31 5.09
CA LYS A 273 8.64 -15.64 4.00
C LYS A 273 9.24 -15.52 2.59
N ALA A 274 10.41 -14.89 2.46
CA ALA A 274 11.05 -14.62 1.18
C ALA A 274 12.18 -15.59 0.84
N ARG A 275 12.57 -16.47 1.78
CA ARG A 275 13.69 -17.41 1.63
C ARG A 275 13.22 -18.84 1.84
N ALA A 276 13.76 -19.76 1.08
CA ALA A 276 13.45 -21.20 1.17
C ALA A 276 13.89 -21.83 2.50
N ASP A 277 14.92 -21.28 3.16
CA ASP A 277 15.45 -21.68 4.45
C ASP A 277 14.77 -20.96 5.63
N ASN A 278 13.64 -20.27 5.38
CA ASN A 278 12.93 -19.43 6.36
C ASN A 278 13.83 -18.36 7.02
N ALA A 279 14.96 -18.04 6.40
CA ALA A 279 15.98 -17.15 6.95
C ALA A 279 16.40 -17.57 8.40
N TRP A 280 16.72 -18.84 8.57
CA TRP A 280 17.22 -19.38 9.83
C TRP A 280 18.63 -18.89 10.13
N PHE A 281 18.88 -18.53 11.39
CA PHE A 281 20.17 -18.09 11.91
C PHE A 281 20.45 -18.79 13.23
N GLU A 282 21.72 -19.17 13.42
CA GLU A 282 22.24 -19.66 14.69
C GLU A 282 23.41 -18.78 15.11
N ILE A 283 23.35 -18.27 16.33
CA ILE A 283 24.40 -17.38 16.87
C ILE A 283 24.84 -17.93 18.22
N ARG A 284 26.15 -18.19 18.34
CA ARG A 284 26.76 -18.53 19.63
C ARG A 284 26.78 -17.29 20.51
N VAL A 285 26.30 -17.43 21.74
CA VAL A 285 26.31 -16.37 22.74
C VAL A 285 27.73 -16.20 23.28
N PRO A 286 28.39 -15.03 23.06
CA PRO A 286 29.69 -14.75 23.63
C PRO A 286 29.62 -14.68 25.15
N ASP A 287 30.73 -15.03 25.82
CA ASP A 287 30.77 -15.06 27.30
C ASP A 287 30.42 -13.72 27.94
N ILE A 288 30.82 -12.62 27.31
CA ILE A 288 30.58 -11.26 27.80
C ILE A 288 29.07 -10.91 27.93
N VAL A 289 28.19 -11.54 27.13
CA VAL A 289 26.74 -11.27 27.16
C VAL A 289 25.94 -12.40 27.81
N LYS A 290 26.58 -13.48 28.22
CA LYS A 290 25.88 -14.56 28.96
C LYS A 290 25.12 -14.06 30.19
N PRO A 291 25.70 -13.22 31.07
CA PRO A 291 25.00 -12.68 32.23
C PRO A 291 23.75 -11.87 31.84
N ILE A 292 23.77 -11.18 30.69
CA ILE A 292 22.64 -10.42 30.18
C ILE A 292 21.56 -11.40 29.68
N VAL A 293 21.96 -12.44 28.93
CA VAL A 293 21.03 -13.48 28.47
C VAL A 293 20.35 -14.12 29.67
N GLU A 294 21.11 -14.56 30.67
CA GLU A 294 20.61 -15.19 31.89
C GLU A 294 19.64 -14.28 32.67
N LYS A 295 19.97 -12.99 32.79
CA LYS A 295 19.12 -11.97 33.44
C LYS A 295 17.74 -11.85 32.82
N TYR A 296 17.63 -12.02 31.51
CA TYR A 296 16.38 -11.86 30.77
C TYR A 296 15.72 -13.18 30.38
N LEU A 297 16.26 -14.35 30.74
CA LEU A 297 15.61 -15.64 30.50
C LEU A 297 14.20 -15.66 31.10
N ASP A 298 13.25 -16.14 30.33
CA ASP A 298 11.90 -16.37 30.81
C ASP A 298 11.83 -17.73 31.54
N THR A 299 11.56 -17.68 32.85
CA THR A 299 11.43 -18.88 33.71
C THR A 299 10.00 -19.40 33.81
N SER A 300 9.05 -18.75 33.14
CA SER A 300 7.64 -19.20 33.10
C SER A 300 7.43 -20.32 32.07
N ASN A 301 6.19 -20.84 31.98
CA ASN A 301 5.80 -21.83 30.97
C ASN A 301 5.59 -21.21 29.55
N SER A 302 6.05 -19.99 29.32
CA SER A 302 6.03 -19.37 28.01
C SER A 302 6.98 -20.08 27.03
N GLU A 303 6.63 -20.09 25.75
CA GLU A 303 7.49 -20.60 24.68
C GLU A 303 8.69 -19.67 24.38
N TYR A 304 8.61 -18.40 24.79
CA TYR A 304 9.61 -17.39 24.48
C TYR A 304 10.86 -17.52 25.38
N LEU A 305 12.02 -17.31 24.78
CA LEU A 305 13.31 -17.39 25.44
C LEU A 305 13.48 -16.29 26.50
N PHE A 306 13.07 -15.07 26.14
CA PHE A 306 13.25 -13.90 26.99
C PHE A 306 11.93 -13.41 27.59
N ASN A 307 11.99 -12.85 28.79
CA ASN A 307 10.85 -12.26 29.48
C ASN A 307 10.39 -10.91 28.87
N PHE A 308 10.95 -10.49 27.74
CA PHE A 308 10.53 -9.29 27.02
C PHE A 308 9.06 -9.37 26.60
N HIS A 309 8.60 -10.56 26.23
CA HIS A 309 7.23 -10.78 25.79
C HIS A 309 6.20 -10.60 26.93
N SER A 310 6.55 -10.98 28.15
CA SER A 310 5.68 -10.80 29.33
C SER A 310 5.74 -9.39 29.92
N ARG A 311 6.87 -8.67 29.69
CA ARG A 311 7.13 -7.32 30.24
C ARG A 311 6.61 -6.20 29.38
N HIS A 312 6.35 -6.42 28.10
CA HIS A 312 5.93 -5.40 27.14
C HIS A 312 4.70 -5.86 26.38
N SER A 313 3.74 -4.97 26.19
CA SER A 313 2.46 -5.25 25.53
C SER A 313 2.59 -5.63 24.04
N SER A 314 3.70 -5.27 23.42
CA SER A 314 3.99 -5.57 22.02
C SER A 314 5.48 -5.41 21.71
N GLN A 315 5.93 -5.99 20.59
CA GLN A 315 7.27 -5.79 20.05
C GLN A 315 7.61 -4.31 19.79
N ASP A 316 6.60 -3.52 19.38
CA ASP A 316 6.79 -2.10 19.11
C ASP A 316 7.00 -1.33 20.41
N SER A 317 6.27 -1.68 21.48
CA SER A 317 6.48 -1.16 22.84
C SER A 317 7.85 -1.53 23.38
N PHE A 318 8.28 -2.79 23.20
CA PHE A 318 9.64 -3.22 23.58
C PHE A 318 10.70 -2.42 22.85
N ASN A 319 10.64 -2.35 21.53
CA ASN A 319 11.60 -1.59 20.72
C ASN A 319 11.62 -0.09 21.08
N ALA A 320 10.46 0.51 21.35
CA ALA A 320 10.37 1.90 21.80
C ALA A 320 11.07 2.10 23.14
N ASN A 321 10.84 1.22 24.14
CA ASN A 321 11.43 1.30 25.46
C ASN A 321 12.96 1.10 25.43
N VAL A 322 13.45 0.17 24.60
CA VAL A 322 14.90 0.01 24.35
C VAL A 322 15.51 1.31 23.81
N ASN A 323 14.90 1.91 22.79
CA ASN A 323 15.41 3.14 22.21
C ASN A 323 15.31 4.34 23.16
N ILE A 324 14.30 4.41 24.02
CA ILE A 324 14.20 5.43 25.09
C ILE A 324 15.37 5.26 26.06
N GLY A 325 15.66 4.04 26.49
CA GLY A 325 16.77 3.76 27.42
C GLY A 325 18.13 4.13 26.84
N ILE A 326 18.39 3.72 25.58
CA ILE A 326 19.62 4.09 24.87
C ILE A 326 19.76 5.61 24.80
N ARG A 327 18.69 6.33 24.42
CA ARG A 327 18.70 7.78 24.32
C ARG A 327 18.96 8.46 25.65
N GLN A 328 18.37 7.98 26.74
CA GLN A 328 18.62 8.53 28.08
C GLN A 328 20.08 8.42 28.47
N ILE A 329 20.78 7.35 28.10
CA ILE A 329 22.24 7.24 28.33
C ILE A 329 22.98 8.27 27.48
N CYS A 330 22.65 8.38 26.19
CA CYS A 330 23.28 9.35 25.29
C CYS A 330 23.11 10.77 25.77
N GLU A 331 21.91 11.17 26.16
CA GLU A 331 21.60 12.54 26.57
C GLU A 331 22.13 12.88 27.97
N ASN A 332 21.85 12.00 28.95
CA ASN A 332 22.10 12.32 30.37
C ASN A 332 23.51 11.97 30.84
N VAL A 333 24.21 11.05 30.18
CA VAL A 333 25.57 10.61 30.61
C VAL A 333 26.62 11.05 29.61
N LEU A 334 26.35 10.85 28.29
CA LEU A 334 27.32 11.25 27.27
C LEU A 334 27.14 12.69 26.78
N ASN A 335 26.14 13.42 27.31
CA ASN A 335 25.83 14.82 26.94
C ASN A 335 25.62 15.03 25.44
N MET A 336 25.07 14.03 24.74
CA MET A 336 24.76 14.11 23.32
C MET A 336 23.48 14.90 23.10
N LYS A 337 23.38 15.57 21.94
CA LYS A 337 22.12 16.18 21.52
C LYS A 337 21.11 15.10 21.13
N HIS A 338 19.82 15.41 21.29
CA HIS A 338 18.71 14.50 20.95
C HIS A 338 18.81 13.94 19.53
N GLU A 339 19.18 14.79 18.57
CA GLU A 339 19.32 14.45 17.15
C GLU A 339 20.47 13.50 16.83
N ASP A 340 21.51 13.49 17.71
CA ASP A 340 22.70 12.65 17.56
C ASP A 340 22.65 11.38 18.42
N ALA A 341 21.64 11.23 19.27
CA ALA A 341 21.50 10.09 20.16
C ALA A 341 21.42 8.76 19.40
N TYR A 342 22.04 7.73 19.94
CA TYR A 342 22.05 6.39 19.36
C TYR A 342 20.68 5.72 19.48
N SER A 343 20.52 4.64 18.71
CA SER A 343 19.37 3.74 18.72
C SER A 343 19.85 2.28 18.64
N GLY A 344 18.99 1.33 18.90
CA GLY A 344 19.30 -0.08 18.67
C GLY A 344 19.77 -0.36 17.24
N TYR A 345 19.30 0.44 16.26
CA TYR A 345 19.73 0.32 14.88
C TYR A 345 21.17 0.78 14.64
N THR A 346 21.67 1.73 15.44
CA THR A 346 23.06 2.18 15.45
C THR A 346 24.00 1.01 15.79
N PHE A 347 23.75 0.32 16.92
CA PHE A 347 24.55 -0.84 17.35
C PHE A 347 24.46 -2.04 16.41
N ARG A 348 23.39 -2.13 15.64
CA ARG A 348 23.27 -3.15 14.60
C ARG A 348 24.20 -2.94 13.40
N HIS A 349 24.56 -1.68 13.11
CA HIS A 349 25.40 -1.30 11.97
C HIS A 349 26.88 -1.13 12.35
N THR A 350 27.16 -1.10 13.64
CA THR A 350 28.51 -1.12 14.20
C THR A 350 29.08 -2.53 14.21
#